data_b942c09a51fb5897b69daba602af0bb6
#
_entry.id   b942c09a51fb5897b69daba602af0bb6
#
_cell.length_a   1.000
_cell.length_b   1.000
_cell.length_c   1.000
_cell.angle_alpha   90.00
_cell.angle_beta   90.00
_cell.angle_gamma   90.00
#
_symmetry.space_group_name_H-M   'P 1'
#
loop_
_entity.id
_entity.type
_entity.pdbx_description
1 polymer ?
#
loop_
_entity_poly.entity_id
_entity_poly.type
_entity_poly.pdbx_seq_one_letter_code
_entity_poly.pdbx_strand_id
1 'polypeptide(L)'
;MKKCFYTEKGPKAIGPYATACTAGNTVYFSGMLGVNPETGALAGDVASQARQSLDNLSAVAGEMGLSLDMTVKTTVFLTNLNDFAIVNGMYQEYFGPDYPARSCVQVAALPKGAQVEIEAILYKAE
;
A
#
# COMPACT_ATOMS: atom_id res chain seq x y z
N MET A 1 -7.82 -14.75 16.92
CA MET A 1 -7.18 -15.58 15.88
C MET A 1 -7.09 -14.80 14.58
N LYS A 2 -5.94 -14.82 13.94
CA LYS A 2 -5.76 -14.06 12.71
C LYS A 2 -6.42 -14.75 11.52
N LYS A 3 -6.83 -13.97 10.54
CA LYS A 3 -7.30 -14.46 9.25
C LYS A 3 -6.41 -13.91 8.16
N CYS A 4 -5.84 -14.78 7.34
CA CYS A 4 -4.98 -14.38 6.22
C CYS A 4 -5.81 -14.15 4.97
N PHE A 5 -5.42 -13.16 4.19
CA PHE A 5 -6.05 -12.85 2.92
C PHE A 5 -5.01 -12.85 1.81
N TYR A 6 -5.33 -13.51 0.72
CA TYR A 6 -4.46 -13.61 -0.47
C TYR A 6 -5.24 -13.04 -1.64
N THR A 7 -4.72 -11.95 -2.20
CA THR A 7 -5.43 -11.20 -3.24
C THR A 7 -5.50 -11.97 -4.57
N GLU A 8 -6.58 -11.75 -5.29
CA GLU A 8 -6.70 -12.19 -6.69
C GLU A 8 -6.64 -11.01 -7.65
N LYS A 9 -7.05 -9.82 -7.20
CA LYS A 9 -7.09 -8.62 -8.04
C LYS A 9 -5.87 -7.73 -7.91
N GLY A 10 -5.16 -7.82 -6.79
CA GLY A 10 -3.94 -7.06 -6.56
C GLY A 10 -2.70 -7.86 -6.96
N PRO A 11 -1.52 -7.31 -6.71
CA PRO A 11 -0.27 -8.00 -7.00
C PRO A 11 -0.14 -9.25 -6.14
N LYS A 12 0.19 -10.37 -6.77
CA LYS A 12 0.35 -11.63 -6.04
C LYS A 12 1.61 -11.58 -5.20
N ALA A 13 1.53 -12.20 -4.02
CA ALA A 13 2.68 -12.31 -3.13
C ALA A 13 3.77 -13.16 -3.79
N ILE A 14 4.99 -12.66 -3.74
CA ILE A 14 6.17 -13.39 -4.19
C ILE A 14 6.94 -13.74 -2.92
N GLY A 15 6.61 -14.87 -2.30
CA GLY A 15 7.24 -15.30 -1.08
C GLY A 15 6.23 -15.71 -0.02
N PRO A 16 6.69 -16.04 1.17
CA PRO A 16 5.84 -16.60 2.21
C PRO A 16 5.16 -15.52 3.05
N TYR A 17 4.23 -14.76 2.43
CA TYR A 17 3.46 -13.76 3.17
C TYR A 17 2.06 -13.60 2.59
N ALA A 18 1.11 -13.25 3.45
CA ALA A 18 -0.25 -12.94 3.04
C ALA A 18 -0.31 -11.51 2.54
N THR A 19 -1.28 -11.20 1.68
CA THR A 19 -1.52 -9.83 1.23
C THR A 19 -1.96 -8.96 2.40
N ALA A 20 -2.81 -9.51 3.26
CA ALA A 20 -3.27 -8.83 4.47
C ALA A 20 -3.61 -9.84 5.54
N CYS A 21 -3.61 -9.39 6.78
CA CYS A 21 -4.02 -10.20 7.92
C CYS A 21 -4.99 -9.41 8.78
N THR A 22 -6.10 -10.06 9.16
CA THR A 22 -7.08 -9.46 10.06
C THR A 22 -6.91 -10.05 11.45
N ALA A 23 -6.88 -9.18 12.44
CA ALA A 23 -6.86 -9.55 13.85
C ALA A 23 -7.91 -8.69 14.55
N GLY A 24 -9.03 -9.31 14.95
CA GLY A 24 -10.16 -8.56 15.49
C GLY A 24 -10.70 -7.60 14.43
N ASN A 25 -10.71 -6.31 14.75
CA ASN A 25 -11.16 -5.28 13.82
C ASN A 25 -10.02 -4.57 13.11
N THR A 26 -8.78 -5.00 13.33
CA THR A 26 -7.60 -4.40 12.72
C THR A 26 -7.14 -5.25 11.56
N VAL A 27 -6.86 -4.59 10.44
CA VAL A 27 -6.39 -5.26 9.22
C VAL A 27 -5.03 -4.71 8.85
N TYR A 28 -4.04 -5.58 8.79
CA TYR A 28 -2.66 -5.24 8.47
C TYR A 28 -2.39 -5.61 7.03
N PHE A 29 -2.00 -4.65 6.22
CA PHE A 29 -1.67 -4.89 4.81
C PHE A 29 -0.16 -4.97 4.65
N SER A 30 0.29 -5.97 3.91
CA SER A 30 1.68 -6.01 3.46
C SER A 30 1.98 -4.81 2.56
N GLY A 31 3.25 -4.45 2.46
CA GLY A 31 3.66 -3.35 1.62
C GLY A 31 3.29 -3.56 0.16
N MET A 32 2.79 -2.50 -0.46
CA MET A 32 2.40 -2.51 -1.87
C MET A 32 3.42 -1.74 -2.70
N LEU A 33 3.95 -2.40 -3.71
CA LEU A 33 4.78 -1.77 -4.73
C LEU A 33 3.88 -1.28 -5.86
N GLY A 34 4.42 -0.38 -6.68
CA GLY A 34 3.71 0.11 -7.86
C GLY A 34 3.76 -0.85 -9.03
N VAL A 35 3.36 -2.09 -8.79
CA VAL A 35 3.37 -3.17 -9.78
C VAL A 35 1.97 -3.32 -10.36
N ASN A 36 1.88 -3.36 -11.69
CA ASN A 36 0.63 -3.64 -12.36
C ASN A 36 0.26 -5.10 -12.07
N PRO A 37 -0.90 -5.37 -11.46
CA PRO A 37 -1.24 -6.75 -11.06
C PRO A 37 -1.50 -7.70 -12.23
N GLU A 38 -1.82 -7.17 -13.40
CA GLU A 38 -2.09 -8.00 -14.58
C GLU A 38 -0.81 -8.40 -15.31
N THR A 39 0.16 -7.48 -15.39
CA THR A 39 1.39 -7.74 -16.17
C THR A 39 2.58 -8.08 -15.29
N GLY A 40 2.54 -7.72 -14.01
CA GLY A 40 3.68 -7.88 -13.11
C GLY A 40 4.74 -6.81 -13.30
N ALA A 41 4.51 -5.82 -14.16
CA ALA A 41 5.49 -4.80 -14.46
C ALA A 41 5.44 -3.66 -13.45
N LEU A 42 6.61 -3.19 -13.02
CA LEU A 42 6.73 -2.02 -12.18
C LEU A 42 6.51 -0.77 -13.02
N ALA A 43 5.75 0.20 -12.50
CA ALA A 43 5.54 1.48 -13.19
C ALA A 43 6.88 2.22 -13.35
N GLY A 44 6.97 3.09 -14.35
CA GLY A 44 8.24 3.62 -14.81
C GLY A 44 8.88 4.70 -13.96
N ASP A 45 8.08 5.51 -13.26
CA ASP A 45 8.61 6.59 -12.43
C ASP A 45 7.96 6.60 -11.06
N VAL A 46 8.49 7.40 -10.13
CA VAL A 46 8.02 7.39 -8.73
C VAL A 46 6.57 7.84 -8.61
N ALA A 47 6.13 8.80 -9.41
CA ALA A 47 4.74 9.26 -9.36
C ALA A 47 3.79 8.14 -9.79
N SER A 48 4.09 7.48 -10.90
CA SER A 48 3.29 6.35 -11.40
C SER A 48 3.35 5.17 -10.45
N GLN A 49 4.51 4.91 -9.84
CA GLN A 49 4.63 3.83 -8.85
C GLN A 49 3.80 4.13 -7.60
N ALA A 50 3.82 5.36 -7.11
CA ALA A 50 3.01 5.73 -5.96
C ALA A 50 1.52 5.57 -6.24
N ARG A 51 1.07 6.02 -7.40
CA ARG A 51 -0.33 5.88 -7.80
C ARG A 51 -0.72 4.40 -7.92
N GLN A 52 0.10 3.60 -8.57
CA GLN A 52 -0.19 2.17 -8.73
C GLN A 52 -0.18 1.45 -7.38
N SER A 53 0.75 1.79 -6.48
CA SER A 53 0.80 1.24 -5.13
C SER A 53 -0.51 1.51 -4.38
N LEU A 54 -1.00 2.75 -4.44
CA LEU A 54 -2.23 3.14 -3.77
C LEU A 54 -3.47 2.53 -4.44
N ASP A 55 -3.47 2.41 -5.77
CA ASP A 55 -4.53 1.71 -6.49
C ASP A 55 -4.58 0.25 -6.09
N ASN A 56 -3.42 -0.39 -5.94
CA ASN A 56 -3.35 -1.78 -5.51
C ASN A 56 -3.90 -1.95 -4.09
N LEU A 57 -3.52 -1.05 -3.19
CA LEU A 57 -4.02 -1.07 -1.82
C LEU A 57 -5.54 -0.90 -1.81
N SER A 58 -6.06 0.03 -2.60
CA SER A 58 -7.50 0.27 -2.70
C SER A 58 -8.23 -0.95 -3.27
N ALA A 59 -7.66 -1.59 -4.29
CA ALA A 59 -8.27 -2.77 -4.92
C ALA A 59 -8.35 -3.94 -3.93
N VAL A 60 -7.27 -4.20 -3.20
CA VAL A 60 -7.25 -5.26 -2.20
C VAL A 60 -8.22 -4.97 -1.06
N ALA A 61 -8.26 -3.72 -0.58
CA ALA A 61 -9.23 -3.32 0.44
C ALA A 61 -10.65 -3.58 -0.05
N GLY A 62 -10.94 -3.24 -1.31
CA GLY A 62 -12.25 -3.49 -1.92
C GLY A 62 -12.61 -4.97 -1.97
N GLU A 63 -11.64 -5.85 -2.28
CA GLU A 63 -11.88 -7.30 -2.25
C GLU A 63 -12.31 -7.76 -0.86
N MET A 64 -11.82 -7.11 0.18
CA MET A 64 -12.12 -7.46 1.57
C MET A 64 -13.35 -6.72 2.12
N GLY A 65 -14.05 -5.95 1.29
CA GLY A 65 -15.20 -5.16 1.71
C GLY A 65 -14.82 -3.93 2.52
N LEU A 66 -13.57 -3.45 2.37
CA LEU A 66 -13.06 -2.29 3.10
C LEU A 66 -12.81 -1.14 2.13
N SER A 67 -12.53 0.03 2.69
CA SER A 67 -12.16 1.21 1.89
C SER A 67 -11.01 1.93 2.56
N LEU A 68 -10.33 2.78 1.79
CA LEU A 68 -9.17 3.52 2.30
C LEU A 68 -9.52 4.52 3.40
N ASP A 69 -10.80 4.90 3.52
CA ASP A 69 -11.27 5.74 4.64
C ASP A 69 -10.99 5.09 5.99
N MET A 70 -10.88 3.78 6.01
CA MET A 70 -10.68 3.02 7.24
C MET A 70 -9.21 2.95 7.64
N THR A 71 -8.32 3.56 6.86
CA THR A 71 -6.89 3.53 7.14
C THR A 71 -6.55 4.40 8.34
N VAL A 72 -5.89 3.82 9.33
CA VAL A 72 -5.48 4.54 10.54
C VAL A 72 -3.99 4.83 10.55
N LYS A 73 -3.20 4.03 9.84
CA LYS A 73 -1.74 4.22 9.80
C LYS A 73 -1.19 3.74 8.48
N THR A 74 -0.24 4.51 7.94
CA THR A 74 0.57 4.06 6.80
C THR A 74 2.03 4.23 7.11
N THR A 75 2.87 3.47 6.41
CA THR A 75 4.30 3.70 6.35
C THR A 75 4.68 3.79 4.87
N VAL A 76 5.35 4.86 4.50
CA VAL A 76 5.81 5.09 3.14
C VAL A 76 7.32 4.93 3.13
N PHE A 77 7.80 3.99 2.32
CA PHE A 77 9.22 3.73 2.14
C PHE A 77 9.65 4.30 0.79
N LEU A 78 10.67 5.16 0.79
CA LEU A 78 11.20 5.77 -0.43
C LEU A 78 12.68 5.42 -0.57
N THR A 79 13.15 5.24 -1.78
CA THR A 79 14.59 5.10 -2.01
C THR A 79 15.27 6.45 -2.12
N ASN A 80 14.49 7.53 -2.25
CA ASN A 80 15.01 8.90 -2.31
C ASN A 80 14.01 9.86 -1.68
N LEU A 81 14.33 10.42 -0.52
CA LEU A 81 13.44 11.36 0.18
C LEU A 81 13.19 12.64 -0.62
N ASN A 82 13.99 12.93 -1.65
CA ASN A 82 13.71 14.06 -2.53
C ASN A 82 12.40 13.88 -3.30
N ASP A 83 11.88 12.65 -3.37
CA ASP A 83 10.60 12.34 -4.01
C ASP A 83 9.40 12.56 -3.08
N PHE A 84 9.64 13.01 -1.86
CA PHE A 84 8.62 13.18 -0.82
C PHE A 84 7.44 14.03 -1.30
N ALA A 85 7.71 15.18 -1.92
CA ALA A 85 6.65 16.09 -2.39
C ALA A 85 5.81 15.45 -3.49
N ILE A 86 6.45 14.71 -4.40
CA ILE A 86 5.75 14.03 -5.50
C ILE A 86 4.80 12.98 -4.94
N VAL A 87 5.29 12.16 -4.01
CA VAL A 87 4.48 11.10 -3.40
C VAL A 87 3.35 11.69 -2.57
N ASN A 88 3.61 12.80 -1.85
CA ASN A 88 2.55 13.48 -1.10
C ASN A 88 1.41 13.94 -2.02
N GLY A 89 1.74 14.41 -3.22
CA GLY A 89 0.73 14.83 -4.18
C GLY A 89 -0.21 13.70 -4.58
N MET A 90 0.33 12.49 -4.78
CA MET A 90 -0.48 11.31 -5.08
C MET A 90 -1.25 10.85 -3.84
N TYR A 91 -0.56 10.80 -2.71
CA TYR A 91 -1.09 10.29 -1.44
C TYR A 91 -2.35 11.05 -1.00
N GLN A 92 -2.33 12.38 -1.10
CA GLN A 92 -3.45 13.19 -0.63
C GLN A 92 -4.74 12.93 -1.41
N GLU A 93 -4.64 12.46 -2.65
CA GLU A 93 -5.82 12.13 -3.47
C GLU A 93 -6.55 10.90 -2.96
N TYR A 94 -5.86 10.02 -2.24
CA TYR A 94 -6.40 8.74 -1.81
C TYR A 94 -6.90 8.75 -0.37
N PHE A 95 -6.35 9.60 0.49
CA PHE A 95 -6.62 9.55 1.92
C PHE A 95 -7.29 10.80 2.50
N GLY A 96 -7.30 11.92 1.78
CA GLY A 96 -7.91 13.13 2.30
C GLY A 96 -9.44 13.05 2.40
N PRO A 97 -10.07 13.94 3.19
CA PRO A 97 -9.46 14.99 3.99
C PRO A 97 -8.94 14.56 5.36
N ASP A 98 -9.43 13.41 5.88
CA ASP A 98 -9.00 12.91 7.19
C ASP A 98 -7.88 11.89 6.98
N TYR A 99 -6.65 12.38 7.07
CA TYR A 99 -5.48 11.56 6.76
C TYR A 99 -5.17 10.57 7.88
N PRO A 100 -4.66 9.38 7.55
CA PRO A 100 -4.15 8.46 8.57
C PRO A 100 -2.85 9.00 9.16
N ALA A 101 -2.46 8.48 10.32
CA ALA A 101 -1.12 8.72 10.84
C ALA A 101 -0.11 8.11 9.86
N ARG A 102 1.07 8.71 9.73
CA ARG A 102 2.06 8.25 8.74
C ARG A 102 3.48 8.43 9.22
N SER A 103 4.33 7.46 8.86
CA SER A 103 5.78 7.63 8.87
C SER A 103 6.27 7.51 7.43
N CYS A 104 7.25 8.33 7.07
CA CYS A 104 7.86 8.28 5.74
C CYS A 104 9.37 8.29 5.91
N VAL A 105 10.05 7.28 5.39
CA VAL A 105 11.48 7.08 5.59
C VAL A 105 12.16 6.71 4.29
N GLN A 106 13.45 7.04 4.21
CA GLN A 106 14.28 6.58 3.10
C GLN A 106 14.91 5.25 3.48
N VAL A 107 14.91 4.32 2.54
CA VAL A 107 15.51 3.00 2.69
C VAL A 107 16.59 2.82 1.63
N ALA A 108 17.50 1.87 1.87
CA ALA A 108 18.61 1.61 0.96
C ALA A 108 18.12 1.06 -0.38
N ALA A 109 17.12 0.20 -0.37
CA ALA A 109 16.58 -0.43 -1.58
C ALA A 109 15.21 -1.01 -1.29
N LEU A 110 14.42 -1.20 -2.35
CA LEU A 110 13.13 -1.87 -2.29
C LEU A 110 13.11 -3.02 -3.29
N PRO A 111 12.22 -4.00 -3.09
CA PRO A 111 12.13 -5.12 -4.04
C PRO A 111 11.85 -4.63 -5.46
N LYS A 112 12.34 -5.36 -6.44
CA LYS A 112 12.17 -5.09 -7.88
C LYS A 112 12.74 -3.76 -8.34
N GLY A 113 13.61 -3.14 -7.54
CA GLY A 113 14.14 -1.83 -7.85
C GLY A 113 13.11 -0.73 -7.74
N ALA A 114 12.07 -0.93 -6.96
CA ALA A 114 11.01 0.07 -6.77
C ALA A 114 11.54 1.31 -6.07
N GLN A 115 10.89 2.43 -6.31
CA GLN A 115 11.25 3.72 -5.72
C GLN A 115 10.34 4.06 -4.53
N VAL A 116 9.19 3.38 -4.41
CA VAL A 116 8.25 3.60 -3.32
C VAL A 116 7.54 2.30 -2.98
N GLU A 117 7.27 2.12 -1.70
CA GLU A 117 6.45 1.04 -1.18
C GLU A 117 5.60 1.60 -0.05
N ILE A 118 4.32 1.20 0.01
CA ILE A 118 3.40 1.72 1.02
C ILE A 118 2.69 0.56 1.70
N GLU A 119 2.75 0.52 3.02
CA GLU A 119 1.98 -0.44 3.82
C GLU A 119 0.93 0.32 4.62
N ALA A 120 -0.10 -0.37 5.06
CA ALA A 120 -1.22 0.27 5.74
C ALA A 120 -1.82 -0.62 6.82
N ILE A 121 -2.42 0.04 7.80
CA ILE A 121 -3.23 -0.61 8.83
C ILE A 121 -4.61 0.03 8.76
N LEU A 122 -5.64 -0.79 8.59
CA LEU A 122 -7.02 -0.35 8.55
C LEU A 122 -7.76 -0.85 9.79
N TYR A 123 -8.76 -0.10 10.20
CA TYR A 123 -9.63 -0.50 11.30
C TYR A 123 -11.04 -0.56 10.77
N LYS A 124 -11.64 -1.73 10.80
CA LYS A 124 -13.01 -1.90 10.33
C LYS A 124 -13.97 -1.75 11.51
N ALA A 125 -14.96 -0.89 11.34
CA ALA A 125 -16.01 -0.74 12.33
C ALA A 125 -16.88 -1.99 12.34
N GLU A 126 -17.53 -2.23 13.44
CA GLU A 126 -18.42 -3.38 13.59
C GLU A 126 -19.69 -3.24 12.80
#